data_fecaa67f27ddb1ca544e3e936c340331
#
_entry.id   fecaa67f27ddb1ca544e3e936c340331
#
_cell.length_a   1.000
_cell.length_b   1.000
_cell.length_c   1.000
_cell.angle_alpha   90.00
_cell.angle_beta   90.00
_cell.angle_gamma   90.00
#
_symmetry.space_group_name_H-M   'P 1'
#
loop_
_entity.id
_entity.type
_entity.pdbx_description
1 polymer ?
#
loop_
_entity_poly.entity_id
_entity_poly.type
_entity_poly.pdbx_seq_one_letter_code
_entity_poly.pdbx_strand_id
1 'polypeptide(L)'
;MCSTFGFIYSVAKWLILFILLIYCVNFWLRTKTYLTDDAEIAAIASRYAHTGQGVEFAYSKIKIELRKRFPGHILPKEDEQWMFMNAGGWMGSMCILHASLSEYILFFGTAIDTSGNSGRYWANISDTILTGSFRQWKEGELTSRVFSPGETVLHEWGEVTAVQWKAGTWMVEYGRGFIPSTLGFALADTFFSTTDFVTLFYTLRVYSKALLMEAGSSMEDFRVYLKNIL
;
A
#
# COMPACT_ATOMS: atom_id res chain seq x y z
N MET A 1 25.15 32.10 27.80
CA MET A 1 25.94 30.90 27.40
C MET A 1 25.29 29.58 27.85
N CYS A 2 24.57 29.49 28.97
CA CYS A 2 23.95 28.23 29.44
C CYS A 2 22.77 27.74 28.55
N SER A 3 22.07 28.63 27.87
CA SER A 3 20.89 28.30 27.03
C SER A 3 21.24 27.66 25.67
N THR A 4 22.35 28.09 25.06
CA THR A 4 22.81 27.53 23.77
C THR A 4 23.35 26.12 23.89
N PHE A 5 24.04 25.80 24.98
CA PHE A 5 24.56 24.45 25.24
C PHE A 5 23.43 23.45 25.49
N GLY A 6 22.40 23.85 26.24
CA GLY A 6 21.20 23.04 26.45
C GLY A 6 20.40 22.80 25.18
N PHE A 7 20.31 23.78 24.29
CA PHE A 7 19.65 23.66 22.98
C PHE A 7 20.41 22.67 22.08
N ILE A 8 21.73 22.83 21.94
CA ILE A 8 22.58 21.92 21.13
C ILE A 8 22.48 20.47 21.64
N TYR A 9 22.56 20.28 22.96
CA TYR A 9 22.39 18.96 23.57
C TYR A 9 21.01 18.35 23.25
N SER A 10 19.93 19.14 23.36
CA SER A 10 18.58 18.69 23.04
C SER A 10 18.45 18.29 21.58
N VAL A 11 18.97 19.09 20.65
CA VAL A 11 18.95 18.78 19.20
C VAL A 11 19.75 17.50 18.93
N ALA A 12 20.96 17.37 19.48
CA ALA A 12 21.78 16.18 19.30
C ALA A 12 21.09 14.91 19.83
N LYS A 13 20.46 15.00 21.01
CA LYS A 13 19.68 13.90 21.58
C LYS A 13 18.55 13.44 20.66
N TRP A 14 17.76 14.37 20.13
CA TRP A 14 16.65 14.02 19.24
C TRP A 14 17.11 13.47 17.90
N LEU A 15 18.24 13.97 17.36
CA LEU A 15 18.85 13.41 16.15
C LEU A 15 19.32 11.97 16.38
N ILE A 16 19.98 11.68 17.50
CA ILE A 16 20.41 10.31 17.84
C ILE A 16 19.21 9.39 17.98
N LEU A 17 18.15 9.82 18.68
CA LEU A 17 16.93 9.03 18.84
C LEU A 17 16.24 8.77 17.48
N PHE A 18 16.23 9.75 16.59
CA PHE A 18 15.67 9.61 15.25
C PHE A 18 16.47 8.63 14.40
N ILE A 19 17.80 8.71 14.40
CA ILE A 19 18.68 7.77 13.70
C ILE A 19 18.48 6.35 14.25
N LEU A 20 18.41 6.21 15.56
CA LEU A 20 18.18 4.91 16.21
C LEU A 20 16.81 4.33 15.81
N LEU A 21 15.76 5.17 15.77
CA LEU A 21 14.43 4.75 15.30
C LEU A 21 14.48 4.23 13.87
N ILE A 22 15.13 4.97 12.96
CA ILE A 22 15.33 4.55 11.57
C ILE A 22 16.05 3.20 11.51
N TYR A 23 17.10 3.04 12.28
CA TYR A 23 17.85 1.78 12.35
C TYR A 23 16.96 0.63 12.84
N CYS A 24 16.20 0.83 13.91
CA CYS A 24 15.30 -0.18 14.47
C CYS A 24 14.20 -0.58 13.45
N VAL A 25 13.59 0.39 12.75
CA VAL A 25 12.60 0.13 11.72
C VAL A 25 13.22 -0.67 10.56
N ASN A 26 14.39 -0.27 10.08
CA ASN A 26 15.09 -1.02 9.02
C ASN A 26 15.44 -2.44 9.45
N PHE A 27 15.94 -2.61 10.66
CA PHE A 27 16.26 -3.92 11.21
C PHE A 27 15.00 -4.81 11.28
N TRP A 28 13.89 -4.26 11.81
CA TRP A 28 12.62 -4.96 11.88
C TRP A 28 12.12 -5.38 10.49
N LEU A 29 12.12 -4.47 9.50
CA LEU A 29 11.69 -4.78 8.13
C LEU A 29 12.52 -5.87 7.45
N ARG A 30 13.81 -5.98 7.80
CA ARG A 30 14.72 -7.02 7.26
C ARG A 30 14.57 -8.38 7.93
N THR A 31 14.10 -8.41 9.17
CA THR A 31 14.07 -9.63 9.99
C THR A 31 12.69 -10.23 10.16
N LYS A 32 11.63 -9.44 9.93
CA LYS A 32 10.27 -9.94 10.04
C LYS A 32 9.90 -10.90 8.89
N THR A 33 8.99 -11.82 9.16
CA THR A 33 8.32 -12.61 8.12
C THR A 33 7.18 -11.80 7.52
N TYR A 34 7.11 -11.76 6.20
CA TYR A 34 6.01 -11.14 5.45
C TYR A 34 4.94 -12.18 5.14
N LEU A 35 3.71 -11.72 4.93
CA LEU A 35 2.57 -12.59 4.56
C LEU A 35 2.76 -13.16 3.16
N THR A 36 3.26 -12.34 2.23
CA THR A 36 3.43 -12.69 0.82
C THR A 36 4.55 -11.86 0.19
N ASP A 37 4.72 -11.98 -1.12
CA ASP A 37 5.63 -11.16 -1.92
C ASP A 37 4.95 -10.63 -3.19
N ASP A 38 5.63 -9.72 -3.86
CA ASP A 38 5.17 -9.06 -5.09
C ASP A 38 4.96 -10.06 -6.24
N ALA A 39 5.84 -11.05 -6.37
CA ALA A 39 5.74 -12.06 -7.41
C ALA A 39 4.51 -12.96 -7.22
N GLU A 40 4.19 -13.33 -5.99
CA GLU A 40 3.02 -14.13 -5.67
C GLU A 40 1.71 -13.38 -5.96
N ILE A 41 1.61 -12.12 -5.52
CA ILE A 41 0.42 -11.29 -5.79
C ILE A 41 0.28 -11.01 -7.28
N ALA A 42 1.37 -10.69 -7.98
CA ALA A 42 1.38 -10.51 -9.43
C ALA A 42 0.92 -11.77 -10.17
N ALA A 43 1.40 -12.95 -9.75
CA ALA A 43 0.99 -14.22 -10.35
C ALA A 43 -0.50 -14.53 -10.13
N ILE A 44 -1.06 -14.19 -8.96
CA ILE A 44 -2.51 -14.30 -8.70
C ILE A 44 -3.28 -13.35 -9.60
N ALA A 45 -2.91 -12.07 -9.65
CA ALA A 45 -3.60 -11.04 -10.41
C ALA A 45 -3.57 -11.29 -11.92
N SER A 46 -2.39 -11.60 -12.48
CA SER A 46 -2.18 -11.81 -13.93
C SER A 46 -3.04 -12.95 -14.50
N ARG A 47 -3.34 -13.99 -13.70
CA ARG A 47 -4.23 -15.08 -14.14
C ARG A 47 -5.63 -14.62 -14.52
N TYR A 48 -6.07 -13.50 -13.92
CA TYR A 48 -7.43 -12.97 -14.14
C TYR A 48 -7.46 -11.73 -15.04
N ALA A 49 -6.31 -11.21 -15.47
CA ALA A 49 -6.21 -10.05 -16.33
C ALA A 49 -6.75 -10.27 -17.77
N HIS A 50 -6.70 -11.51 -18.26
CA HIS A 50 -7.03 -11.84 -19.66
C HIS A 50 -8.28 -12.70 -19.81
N THR A 51 -9.15 -12.76 -18.81
CA THR A 51 -10.33 -13.64 -18.85
C THR A 51 -11.45 -13.17 -19.77
N GLY A 52 -11.45 -11.91 -20.19
CA GLY A 52 -12.52 -11.30 -20.98
C GLY A 52 -13.87 -11.14 -20.26
N GLN A 53 -13.95 -11.46 -18.98
CA GLN A 53 -15.19 -11.48 -18.19
C GLN A 53 -15.42 -10.21 -17.35
N GLY A 54 -14.59 -9.16 -17.57
CA GLY A 54 -14.71 -7.92 -16.84
C GLY A 54 -13.96 -7.90 -15.49
N VAL A 55 -13.78 -6.69 -14.96
CA VAL A 55 -12.98 -6.46 -13.76
C VAL A 55 -13.65 -6.98 -12.48
N GLU A 56 -14.97 -6.93 -12.40
CA GLU A 56 -15.73 -7.44 -11.24
C GLU A 56 -15.52 -8.94 -11.06
N PHE A 57 -15.50 -9.68 -12.19
CA PHE A 57 -15.19 -11.11 -12.15
C PHE A 57 -13.76 -11.35 -11.65
N ALA A 58 -12.76 -10.61 -12.20
CA ALA A 58 -11.37 -10.71 -11.78
C ALA A 58 -11.25 -10.44 -10.28
N TYR A 59 -11.80 -9.35 -9.77
CA TYR A 59 -11.78 -9.01 -8.36
C TYR A 59 -12.44 -10.07 -7.48
N SER A 60 -13.59 -10.61 -7.91
CA SER A 60 -14.27 -11.68 -7.18
C SER A 60 -13.38 -12.92 -7.04
N LYS A 61 -12.73 -13.35 -8.12
CA LYS A 61 -11.83 -14.52 -8.11
C LYS A 61 -10.57 -14.29 -7.31
N ILE A 62 -9.94 -13.13 -7.46
CA ILE A 62 -8.74 -12.75 -6.70
C ILE A 62 -9.05 -12.75 -5.20
N LYS A 63 -10.16 -12.14 -4.76
CA LYS A 63 -10.56 -12.15 -3.34
C LYS A 63 -10.75 -13.56 -2.79
N ILE A 64 -11.42 -14.43 -3.53
CA ILE A 64 -11.62 -15.84 -3.12
C ILE A 64 -10.27 -16.54 -2.96
N GLU A 65 -9.36 -16.34 -3.89
CA GLU A 65 -8.04 -16.97 -3.86
C GLU A 65 -7.20 -16.42 -2.71
N LEU A 66 -7.16 -15.12 -2.51
CA LEU A 66 -6.43 -14.49 -1.41
C LEU A 66 -6.95 -14.96 -0.04
N ARG A 67 -8.27 -15.05 0.16
CA ARG A 67 -8.86 -15.56 1.41
C ARG A 67 -8.54 -17.02 1.66
N LYS A 68 -8.47 -17.82 0.60
CA LYS A 68 -8.07 -19.24 0.71
C LYS A 68 -6.60 -19.39 1.05
N ARG A 69 -5.75 -18.53 0.48
CA ARG A 69 -4.29 -18.61 0.62
C ARG A 69 -3.79 -18.00 1.92
N PHE A 70 -4.43 -16.92 2.36
CA PHE A 70 -4.09 -16.15 3.56
C PHE A 70 -5.28 -16.08 4.53
N PRO A 71 -5.70 -17.22 5.10
CA PRO A 71 -6.84 -17.27 6.00
C PRO A 71 -6.59 -16.43 7.25
N GLY A 72 -7.56 -15.58 7.61
CA GLY A 72 -7.43 -14.69 8.77
C GLY A 72 -6.70 -13.37 8.51
N HIS A 73 -6.10 -13.17 7.34
CA HIS A 73 -5.34 -11.97 6.99
C HIS A 73 -6.04 -11.06 5.97
N ILE A 74 -7.05 -11.55 5.28
CA ILE A 74 -7.83 -10.78 4.30
C ILE A 74 -9.13 -10.32 4.93
N LEU A 75 -9.43 -9.03 4.84
CA LEU A 75 -10.65 -8.44 5.40
C LEU A 75 -11.90 -9.22 4.96
N PRO A 76 -12.83 -9.47 5.88
CA PRO A 76 -14.10 -10.14 5.57
C PRO A 76 -14.96 -9.24 4.67
N LYS A 77 -15.95 -9.83 4.01
CA LYS A 77 -16.80 -9.13 3.04
C LYS A 77 -17.54 -7.93 3.65
N GLU A 78 -17.88 -8.02 4.92
CA GLU A 78 -18.61 -7.00 5.69
C GLU A 78 -17.78 -5.73 5.92
N ASP A 79 -16.45 -5.85 5.83
CA ASP A 79 -15.50 -4.77 6.03
C ASP A 79 -14.89 -4.26 4.70
N GLU A 80 -15.19 -4.91 3.59
CA GLU A 80 -14.82 -4.40 2.27
C GLU A 80 -15.55 -3.10 1.99
N GLN A 81 -14.82 -2.06 1.66
CA GLN A 81 -15.38 -0.76 1.31
C GLN A 81 -14.57 -0.12 0.19
N TRP A 82 -15.26 0.25 -0.90
CA TRP A 82 -14.71 1.10 -1.93
C TRP A 82 -14.71 2.55 -1.46
N MET A 83 -13.59 3.23 -1.63
CA MET A 83 -13.38 4.60 -1.20
C MET A 83 -12.67 5.37 -2.30
N PHE A 84 -13.02 6.62 -2.50
CA PHE A 84 -12.20 7.49 -3.34
C PHE A 84 -10.84 7.72 -2.70
N MET A 85 -9.84 7.90 -3.56
CA MET A 85 -8.49 8.26 -3.17
C MET A 85 -8.02 9.39 -4.07
N ASN A 86 -7.58 10.49 -3.44
CA ASN A 86 -6.98 11.64 -4.11
C ASN A 86 -5.57 11.79 -3.57
N ALA A 87 -4.57 11.72 -4.42
CA ALA A 87 -3.18 11.88 -4.01
C ALA A 87 -2.31 12.34 -5.18
N GLY A 88 -1.42 13.28 -4.93
CA GLY A 88 -0.45 13.73 -5.92
C GLY A 88 -1.05 14.24 -7.23
N GLY A 89 -2.29 14.71 -7.21
CA GLY A 89 -3.01 15.23 -8.37
C GLY A 89 -3.84 14.22 -9.15
N TRP A 90 -3.78 12.92 -8.84
CA TRP A 90 -4.64 11.90 -9.44
C TRP A 90 -5.80 11.51 -8.52
N MET A 91 -6.86 11.01 -9.13
CA MET A 91 -8.04 10.51 -8.43
C MET A 91 -8.39 9.10 -8.89
N GLY A 92 -8.64 8.23 -7.95
CA GLY A 92 -9.10 6.86 -8.20
C GLY A 92 -10.00 6.36 -7.09
N SER A 93 -10.27 5.08 -7.11
CA SER A 93 -11.00 4.38 -6.06
C SER A 93 -10.22 3.16 -5.61
N MET A 94 -10.20 2.90 -4.31
CA MET A 94 -9.50 1.77 -3.72
C MET A 94 -10.41 0.93 -2.83
N CYS A 95 -10.08 -0.35 -2.70
CA CYS A 95 -10.66 -1.27 -1.73
C CYS A 95 -9.54 -2.03 -1.04
N ILE A 96 -9.31 -1.76 0.24
CA ILE A 96 -8.29 -2.42 1.05
C ILE A 96 -8.74 -3.84 1.37
N LEU A 97 -7.89 -4.83 1.09
CA LEU A 97 -8.13 -6.24 1.38
C LEU A 97 -7.29 -6.74 2.57
N HIS A 98 -6.08 -6.23 2.70
CA HIS A 98 -5.15 -6.50 3.78
C HIS A 98 -4.34 -5.25 4.08
N ALA A 99 -4.05 -4.97 5.34
CA ALA A 99 -3.09 -3.95 5.72
C ALA A 99 -2.47 -4.23 7.08
N SER A 100 -1.17 -4.03 7.14
CA SER A 100 -0.34 -4.09 8.35
C SER A 100 0.58 -2.86 8.41
N LEU A 101 1.51 -2.83 9.36
CA LEU A 101 2.54 -1.78 9.41
C LEU A 101 3.63 -1.97 8.34
N SER A 102 3.68 -3.13 7.69
CA SER A 102 4.79 -3.51 6.80
C SER A 102 4.37 -3.98 5.42
N GLU A 103 3.09 -4.22 5.20
CA GLU A 103 2.56 -4.63 3.90
C GLU A 103 1.06 -4.36 3.79
N TYR A 104 0.57 -4.23 2.57
CA TYR A 104 -0.85 -4.15 2.26
C TYR A 104 -1.15 -4.78 0.91
N ILE A 105 -2.41 -5.20 0.74
CA ILE A 105 -2.99 -5.62 -0.54
C ILE A 105 -4.28 -4.84 -0.72
N LEU A 106 -4.44 -4.21 -1.87
CA LEU A 106 -5.67 -3.50 -2.21
C LEU A 106 -6.01 -3.62 -3.70
N PHE A 107 -7.24 -3.36 -4.03
CA PHE A 107 -7.66 -3.04 -5.39
C PHE A 107 -7.63 -1.54 -5.57
N PHE A 108 -7.12 -1.10 -6.70
CA PHE A 108 -7.11 0.30 -7.10
C PHE A 108 -7.51 0.44 -8.56
N GLY A 109 -8.09 1.57 -8.91
CA GLY A 109 -8.34 1.93 -10.28
C GLY A 109 -9.20 3.17 -10.45
N THR A 110 -9.52 3.50 -11.68
CA THR A 110 -10.25 4.71 -12.03
C THR A 110 -11.13 4.48 -13.25
N ALA A 111 -12.32 5.11 -13.23
CA ALA A 111 -13.25 5.15 -14.36
C ALA A 111 -13.05 6.39 -15.25
N ILE A 112 -12.10 7.27 -14.92
CA ILE A 112 -11.78 8.49 -15.66
C ILE A 112 -10.28 8.54 -15.98
N ASP A 113 -9.89 9.31 -16.98
CA ASP A 113 -8.47 9.62 -17.23
C ASP A 113 -7.93 10.45 -16.06
N THR A 114 -6.80 10.03 -15.50
CA THR A 114 -6.17 10.74 -14.39
C THR A 114 -4.66 10.61 -14.43
N SER A 115 -3.94 11.58 -13.87
CA SER A 115 -2.47 11.57 -13.85
C SER A 115 -1.93 12.42 -12.69
N GLY A 116 -0.71 12.14 -12.29
CA GLY A 116 -0.04 12.90 -11.24
C GLY A 116 1.28 12.31 -10.79
N ASN A 117 1.59 12.49 -9.53
CA ASN A 117 2.82 12.04 -8.88
C ASN A 117 2.55 10.72 -8.12
N SER A 118 3.46 9.74 -8.21
CA SER A 118 3.29 8.47 -7.49
C SER A 118 3.51 8.59 -5.98
N GLY A 119 4.13 9.65 -5.51
CA GLY A 119 4.65 9.76 -4.16
C GLY A 119 6.05 9.15 -4.00
N ARG A 120 6.74 9.53 -2.92
CA ARG A 120 8.04 9.00 -2.54
C ARG A 120 8.00 8.53 -1.10
N TYR A 121 8.15 7.24 -0.85
CA TYR A 121 7.99 6.67 0.48
C TYR A 121 8.98 5.54 0.77
N TRP A 122 8.93 5.04 1.97
CA TRP A 122 9.79 3.99 2.49
C TRP A 122 9.12 2.60 2.32
N ALA A 123 8.70 2.32 1.10
CA ALA A 123 8.07 1.07 0.70
C ALA A 123 8.28 0.81 -0.80
N ASN A 124 8.29 -0.46 -1.18
CA ASN A 124 8.15 -0.90 -2.56
C ASN A 124 6.68 -1.16 -2.84
N ILE A 125 6.19 -0.72 -3.99
CA ILE A 125 4.81 -0.94 -4.42
C ILE A 125 4.84 -1.64 -5.78
N SER A 126 4.01 -2.65 -5.94
CA SER A 126 3.81 -3.36 -7.20
C SER A 126 2.34 -3.31 -7.61
N ASP A 127 2.10 -2.87 -8.85
CA ASP A 127 0.78 -2.72 -9.44
C ASP A 127 0.62 -3.68 -10.60
N THR A 128 -0.22 -4.69 -10.46
CA THR A 128 -0.55 -5.62 -11.56
C THR A 128 -1.83 -5.18 -12.24
N ILE A 129 -1.72 -4.82 -13.52
CA ILE A 129 -2.82 -4.28 -14.31
C ILE A 129 -3.80 -5.40 -14.67
N LEU A 130 -5.09 -5.21 -14.35
CA LEU A 130 -6.17 -6.14 -14.71
C LEU A 130 -6.89 -5.72 -15.99
N THR A 131 -7.14 -4.41 -16.13
CA THR A 131 -7.81 -3.81 -17.30
C THR A 131 -7.24 -2.42 -17.60
N GLY A 132 -7.50 -1.89 -18.80
CA GLY A 132 -7.09 -0.55 -19.20
C GLY A 132 -5.60 -0.43 -19.52
N SER A 133 -5.00 0.71 -19.19
CA SER A 133 -3.57 0.94 -19.39
C SER A 133 -3.04 1.95 -18.38
N PHE A 134 -1.82 1.69 -17.91
CA PHE A 134 -1.09 2.52 -16.97
C PHE A 134 0.21 3.01 -17.62
N ARG A 135 0.56 4.26 -17.40
CA ARG A 135 1.81 4.87 -17.88
C ARG A 135 2.65 5.34 -16.70
N GLN A 136 3.93 4.99 -16.75
CA GLN A 136 4.93 5.45 -15.78
C GLN A 136 6.03 6.23 -16.51
N TRP A 137 6.45 7.35 -15.94
CA TRP A 137 7.59 8.13 -16.40
C TRP A 137 8.52 8.43 -15.22
N LYS A 138 9.73 7.90 -15.30
CA LYS A 138 10.76 8.05 -14.26
C LYS A 138 11.49 9.37 -14.39
N GLU A 139 11.89 9.92 -13.25
CA GLU A 139 12.68 11.15 -13.18
C GLU A 139 14.00 10.98 -13.95
N GLY A 140 14.31 11.95 -14.83
CA GLY A 140 15.51 11.94 -15.69
C GLY A 140 15.38 11.15 -16.99
N GLU A 141 14.31 10.38 -17.22
CA GLU A 141 14.04 9.72 -18.49
C GLU A 141 13.34 10.69 -19.47
N LEU A 142 13.60 10.55 -20.77
CA LEU A 142 12.94 11.34 -21.82
C LEU A 142 11.72 10.64 -22.43
N THR A 143 11.51 9.37 -22.07
CA THR A 143 10.40 8.54 -22.56
C THR A 143 9.67 7.90 -21.40
N SER A 144 8.38 7.65 -21.56
CA SER A 144 7.55 6.94 -20.58
C SER A 144 7.29 5.51 -21.06
N ARG A 145 7.07 4.60 -20.10
CA ARG A 145 6.63 3.23 -20.35
C ARG A 145 5.12 3.09 -20.13
N VAL A 146 4.46 2.34 -21.02
CA VAL A 146 3.04 1.97 -20.88
C VAL A 146 2.95 0.49 -20.52
N PHE A 147 2.11 0.19 -19.58
CA PHE A 147 1.83 -1.16 -19.09
C PHE A 147 0.39 -1.55 -19.43
N SER A 148 0.22 -2.79 -19.86
CA SER A 148 -1.02 -3.39 -20.30
C SER A 148 -1.53 -4.45 -19.32
N PRO A 149 -2.77 -4.96 -19.45
CA PRO A 149 -3.27 -6.03 -18.59
C PRO A 149 -2.33 -7.22 -18.51
N GLY A 150 -2.11 -7.74 -17.30
CA GLY A 150 -1.18 -8.83 -16.98
C GLY A 150 0.26 -8.37 -16.69
N GLU A 151 0.65 -7.16 -17.05
CA GLU A 151 1.95 -6.60 -16.67
C GLU A 151 1.92 -6.03 -15.25
N THR A 152 3.09 -6.07 -14.59
CA THR A 152 3.30 -5.50 -13.26
C THR A 152 4.27 -4.33 -13.32
N VAL A 153 3.86 -3.22 -12.71
CA VAL A 153 4.69 -2.03 -12.52
C VAL A 153 5.31 -2.09 -11.13
N LEU A 154 6.57 -1.69 -11.02
CA LEU A 154 7.26 -1.56 -9.74
C LEU A 154 7.58 -0.08 -9.47
N HIS A 155 7.25 0.37 -8.28
CA HIS A 155 7.69 1.61 -7.66
C HIS A 155 8.64 1.25 -6.53
N GLU A 156 9.93 1.48 -6.76
CA GLU A 156 10.96 1.10 -5.80
C GLU A 156 10.99 2.07 -4.61
N TRP A 157 11.50 1.58 -3.51
CA TRP A 157 11.71 2.36 -2.29
C TRP A 157 12.50 3.65 -2.58
N GLY A 158 11.92 4.79 -2.17
CA GLY A 158 12.53 6.11 -2.37
C GLY A 158 12.44 6.63 -3.81
N GLU A 159 11.83 5.91 -4.75
CA GLU A 159 11.56 6.37 -6.11
C GLU A 159 10.28 7.22 -6.16
N VAL A 160 10.27 8.20 -7.05
CA VAL A 160 9.07 8.95 -7.45
C VAL A 160 8.96 8.96 -8.97
N THR A 161 7.74 8.80 -9.47
CA THR A 161 7.46 8.78 -10.90
C THR A 161 6.25 9.63 -11.23
N ALA A 162 6.16 10.15 -12.45
CA ALA A 162 4.91 10.64 -12.97
C ALA A 162 4.07 9.44 -13.46
N VAL A 163 2.79 9.45 -13.11
CA VAL A 163 1.89 8.34 -13.37
C VAL A 163 0.63 8.80 -14.09
N GLN A 164 0.06 7.94 -14.93
CA GLN A 164 -1.18 8.20 -15.64
C GLN A 164 -1.96 6.91 -15.81
N TRP A 165 -3.25 6.97 -15.51
CA TRP A 165 -4.23 5.92 -15.78
C TRP A 165 -5.18 6.38 -16.86
N LYS A 166 -5.50 5.51 -17.81
CA LYS A 166 -6.63 5.69 -18.71
C LYS A 166 -7.93 5.28 -18.03
N ALA A 167 -9.04 5.89 -18.44
CA ALA A 167 -10.37 5.49 -17.95
C ALA A 167 -10.59 3.98 -18.09
N GLY A 168 -11.09 3.34 -17.04
CA GLY A 168 -11.27 1.89 -16.98
C GLY A 168 -10.02 1.09 -16.63
N THR A 169 -8.95 1.74 -16.17
CA THR A 169 -7.76 1.04 -15.65
C THR A 169 -8.02 0.60 -14.20
N TRP A 170 -7.89 -0.70 -13.99
CA TRP A 170 -8.03 -1.35 -12.68
C TRP A 170 -6.87 -2.29 -12.43
N MET A 171 -6.41 -2.39 -11.17
CA MET A 171 -5.22 -3.14 -10.80
C MET A 171 -5.32 -3.75 -9.41
N VAL A 172 -4.43 -4.69 -9.13
CA VAL A 172 -4.12 -5.14 -7.77
C VAL A 172 -2.82 -4.48 -7.37
N GLU A 173 -2.82 -3.83 -6.25
CA GLU A 173 -1.66 -3.16 -5.67
C GLU A 173 -1.20 -3.92 -4.43
N TYR A 174 0.09 -4.20 -4.35
CA TYR A 174 0.76 -4.76 -3.18
C TYR A 174 1.90 -3.83 -2.75
N GLY A 175 1.86 -3.39 -1.51
CA GLY A 175 2.90 -2.56 -0.92
C GLY A 175 3.65 -3.31 0.18
N ARG A 176 4.99 -3.18 0.20
CA ARG A 176 5.88 -3.80 1.18
C ARG A 176 6.96 -2.85 1.66
N GLY A 177 7.04 -2.63 2.96
CA GLY A 177 8.00 -1.71 3.58
C GLY A 177 7.43 -1.05 4.83
N PHE A 178 7.84 0.17 5.14
CA PHE A 178 7.26 0.93 6.23
C PHE A 178 5.98 1.65 5.77
N ILE A 179 4.85 0.93 5.81
CA ILE A 179 3.56 1.42 5.28
C ILE A 179 3.11 2.76 5.87
N PRO A 180 3.33 3.08 7.17
CA PRO A 180 3.00 4.40 7.68
C PRO A 180 3.65 5.56 6.93
N SER A 181 4.78 5.34 6.24
CA SER A 181 5.42 6.38 5.42
C SER A 181 4.60 6.79 4.19
N THR A 182 3.67 5.94 3.73
CA THR A 182 2.81 6.23 2.58
C THR A 182 1.62 7.11 2.96
N LEU A 183 1.21 7.09 4.24
CA LEU A 183 -0.02 7.75 4.69
C LEU A 183 0.03 9.26 4.54
N GLY A 184 1.20 9.88 4.72
CA GLY A 184 1.35 11.31 4.52
C GLY A 184 0.98 11.75 3.11
N PHE A 185 1.46 11.03 2.10
CA PHE A 185 1.11 11.28 0.70
C PHE A 185 -0.33 10.86 0.40
N ALA A 186 -0.74 9.67 0.81
CA ALA A 186 -2.05 9.11 0.50
C ALA A 186 -3.22 9.93 1.07
N LEU A 187 -3.01 10.64 2.17
CA LEU A 187 -4.06 11.40 2.86
C LEU A 187 -3.94 12.92 2.68
N ALA A 188 -2.80 13.44 2.18
CA ALA A 188 -2.55 14.87 2.10
C ALA A 188 -3.60 15.61 1.27
N ASP A 189 -3.88 15.15 0.06
CA ASP A 189 -4.85 15.80 -0.83
C ASP A 189 -6.29 15.69 -0.28
N THR A 190 -6.63 14.55 0.33
CA THR A 190 -7.93 14.38 1.00
C THR A 190 -8.09 15.35 2.17
N PHE A 191 -7.02 15.59 2.92
CA PHE A 191 -7.06 16.48 4.08
C PHE A 191 -6.96 17.96 3.71
N PHE A 192 -6.02 18.33 2.81
CA PHE A 192 -5.69 19.75 2.55
C PHE A 192 -6.27 20.30 1.26
N SER A 193 -6.65 19.44 0.29
CA SER A 193 -7.17 19.88 -1.02
C SER A 193 -8.68 19.66 -1.14
N THR A 194 -9.13 18.40 -1.09
CA THR A 194 -10.55 18.07 -1.26
C THR A 194 -11.37 18.25 0.01
N THR A 195 -10.72 18.25 1.18
CA THR A 195 -11.37 18.34 2.51
C THR A 195 -12.51 17.34 2.72
N ASP A 196 -12.37 16.15 2.11
CA ASP A 196 -13.35 15.07 2.21
C ASP A 196 -13.11 14.24 3.48
N PHE A 197 -13.55 14.78 4.60
CA PHE A 197 -13.41 14.12 5.92
C PHE A 197 -14.21 12.83 6.04
N VAL A 198 -15.23 12.61 5.21
CA VAL A 198 -15.99 11.35 5.19
C VAL A 198 -15.15 10.24 4.60
N THR A 199 -14.53 10.46 3.45
CA THR A 199 -13.58 9.53 2.84
C THR A 199 -12.38 9.27 3.76
N LEU A 200 -11.84 10.33 4.40
CA LEU A 200 -10.77 10.19 5.39
C LEU A 200 -11.19 9.27 6.56
N PHE A 201 -12.38 9.47 7.11
CA PHE A 201 -12.92 8.63 8.17
C PHE A 201 -13.06 7.16 7.74
N TYR A 202 -13.60 6.90 6.54
CA TYR A 202 -13.73 5.54 6.03
C TYR A 202 -12.36 4.88 5.81
N THR A 203 -11.41 5.59 5.25
CA THR A 203 -10.04 5.09 5.04
C THR A 203 -9.38 4.69 6.36
N LEU A 204 -9.43 5.59 7.35
CA LEU A 204 -8.87 5.32 8.68
C LEU A 204 -9.59 4.16 9.38
N ARG A 205 -10.93 4.08 9.24
CA ARG A 205 -11.73 2.98 9.81
C ARG A 205 -11.32 1.63 9.24
N VAL A 206 -11.25 1.50 7.91
CA VAL A 206 -10.92 0.23 7.24
C VAL A 206 -9.47 -0.15 7.54
N TYR A 207 -8.55 0.80 7.45
CA TYR A 207 -7.14 0.58 7.78
C TYR A 207 -6.95 0.13 9.23
N SER A 208 -7.62 0.79 10.19
CA SER A 208 -7.55 0.41 11.60
C SER A 208 -8.11 -0.99 11.85
N LYS A 209 -9.20 -1.38 11.17
CA LYS A 209 -9.74 -2.75 11.25
C LYS A 209 -8.75 -3.80 10.75
N ALA A 210 -8.09 -3.54 9.63
CA ALA A 210 -7.06 -4.43 9.11
C ALA A 210 -5.89 -4.56 10.09
N LEU A 211 -5.41 -3.45 10.67
CA LEU A 211 -4.36 -3.47 11.71
C LEU A 211 -4.76 -4.27 12.95
N LEU A 212 -6.00 -4.11 13.42
CA LEU A 212 -6.51 -4.86 14.57
C LEU A 212 -6.62 -6.37 14.28
N MET A 213 -7.03 -6.73 13.07
CA MET A 213 -7.09 -8.12 12.62
C MET A 213 -5.69 -8.75 12.60
N GLU A 214 -4.70 -8.06 12.05
CA GLU A 214 -3.29 -8.51 12.04
C GLU A 214 -2.69 -8.63 13.45
N ALA A 215 -2.99 -7.68 14.33
CA ALA A 215 -2.58 -7.76 15.72
C ALA A 215 -3.19 -8.98 16.42
N GLY A 216 -4.46 -9.28 16.16
CA GLY A 216 -5.16 -10.47 16.68
C GLY A 216 -4.53 -11.78 16.19
N SER A 217 -4.25 -11.87 14.89
CA SER A 217 -3.57 -13.03 14.27
C SER A 217 -2.19 -13.25 14.89
N SER A 218 -1.37 -12.21 15.00
CA SER A 218 -0.04 -12.27 15.62
C SER A 218 -0.09 -12.70 17.09
N MET A 219 -1.10 -12.29 17.84
CA MET A 219 -1.29 -12.71 19.23
C MET A 219 -1.65 -14.20 19.34
N GLU A 220 -2.48 -14.71 18.43
CA GLU A 220 -2.83 -16.14 18.43
C GLU A 220 -1.64 -17.01 18.04
N ASP A 221 -0.86 -16.61 17.03
CA ASP A 221 0.38 -17.28 16.65
C ASP A 221 1.37 -17.35 17.82
N PHE A 222 1.51 -16.25 18.56
CA PHE A 222 2.35 -16.20 19.75
C PHE A 222 1.83 -17.13 20.88
N ARG A 223 0.52 -17.20 21.07
CA ARG A 223 -0.09 -18.14 22.01
C ARG A 223 0.17 -19.61 21.64
N VAL A 224 0.00 -19.95 20.36
CA VAL A 224 0.29 -21.29 19.84
C VAL A 224 1.76 -21.63 20.03
N TYR A 225 2.66 -20.71 19.72
CA TYR A 225 4.09 -20.87 19.93
C TYR A 225 4.43 -21.16 21.41
N LEU A 226 3.88 -20.39 22.35
CA LEU A 226 4.10 -20.63 23.78
C LEU A 226 3.58 -21.99 24.25
N LYS A 227 2.41 -22.44 23.76
CA LYS A 227 1.85 -23.76 24.12
C LYS A 227 2.70 -24.92 23.60
N ASN A 228 3.47 -24.71 22.54
CA ASN A 228 4.33 -25.76 21.97
C ASN A 228 5.72 -25.82 22.66
N ILE A 229 6.08 -24.81 23.46
CA ILE A 229 7.35 -24.76 24.20
C ILE A 229 7.18 -25.18 25.67
N LEU A 230 6.00 -24.94 26.25
CA LEU A 230 5.64 -25.28 27.62
C LEU A 230 4.98 -26.66 27.70
#